data_6c6a5e4ccbef3a227faf9f2beca4cd59
#
_entry.id   6c6a5e4ccbef3a227faf9f2beca4cd59
#
_cell.length_a   1.000
_cell.length_b   1.000
_cell.length_c   1.000
_cell.angle_alpha   90.00
_cell.angle_beta   90.00
_cell.angle_gamma   90.00
#
_symmetry.space_group_name_H-M   'P 1'
#
loop_
_entity.id
_entity.type
_entity.pdbx_description
1 polymer ?
#
loop_
_entity_poly.entity_id
_entity_poly.type
_entity_poly.pdbx_seq_one_letter_code
_entity_poly.pdbx_strand_id
1 'polypeptide(L)'
;VLENLLEQDFSASGPNQKWAGDITYLRTDEGWLYLAVVIDLWSRAVIGWSMSLRMTAQLACDALQMALWRRRRPESVIVHTDRGGQYCSGDYQALLKRHNLRGSMSAKGYCYDNACVESFFHSLKVEYIHGERFSSREIMRATVFNYIECDYNRWRRHSACGGLSPEQFENHNLA
;
A
#
# COMPACT_ATOMS: atom_id res chain seq x y z
N VAL A 1 10.86 12.40 11.90
CA VAL A 1 11.30 11.07 11.46
C VAL A 1 11.04 10.07 12.57
N LEU A 2 10.36 8.97 12.22
CA LEU A 2 9.96 7.93 13.17
C LEU A 2 11.00 6.80 13.22
N GLU A 3 11.01 6.08 14.32
CA GLU A 3 11.85 4.89 14.47
C GLU A 3 11.37 3.76 13.57
N ASN A 4 12.26 2.83 13.26
CA ASN A 4 11.93 1.60 12.55
C ASN A 4 11.43 0.56 13.56
N LEU A 5 10.12 0.40 13.65
CA LEU A 5 9.50 -0.56 14.56
C LEU A 5 9.43 -1.98 14.00
N LEU A 6 9.56 -2.13 12.67
CA LEU A 6 9.53 -3.46 12.04
C LEU A 6 10.87 -4.19 12.16
N GLU A 7 11.98 -3.47 12.08
CA GLU A 7 13.32 -4.04 12.12
C GLU A 7 13.47 -5.24 11.17
N GLN A 8 12.98 -5.10 9.93
CA GLN A 8 12.95 -6.12 8.89
C GLN A 8 12.05 -7.33 9.19
N ASP A 9 11.28 -7.30 10.26
CA ASP A 9 10.27 -8.34 10.52
C ASP A 9 8.93 -7.91 9.89
N PHE A 10 8.68 -8.39 8.67
CA PHE A 10 7.48 -8.12 7.90
C PHE A 10 6.38 -9.17 8.13
N SER A 11 6.61 -10.13 9.03
CA SER A 11 5.62 -11.14 9.35
C SER A 11 4.58 -10.62 10.33
N ALA A 12 3.35 -11.09 10.20
CA ALA A 12 2.27 -10.81 11.12
C ALA A 12 1.46 -12.09 11.34
N SER A 13 0.93 -12.24 12.53
CA SER A 13 0.15 -13.43 12.90
C SER A 13 -1.36 -13.25 12.70
N GLY A 14 -1.79 -12.05 12.36
CA GLY A 14 -3.19 -11.73 12.13
C GLY A 14 -3.35 -10.40 11.41
N PRO A 15 -4.59 -10.06 11.03
CA PRO A 15 -4.86 -8.82 10.31
C PRO A 15 -4.63 -7.59 11.19
N ASN A 16 -4.29 -6.49 10.55
CA ASN A 16 -4.23 -5.17 11.19
C ASN A 16 -3.19 -5.06 12.31
N GLN A 17 -2.13 -5.87 12.25
CA GLN A 17 -0.98 -5.74 13.15
C GLN A 17 0.08 -4.84 12.53
N LYS A 18 0.38 -5.04 11.26
CA LYS A 18 1.40 -4.31 10.52
C LYS A 18 0.90 -4.00 9.12
N TRP A 19 0.90 -2.72 8.78
CA TRP A 19 0.64 -2.22 7.44
C TRP A 19 1.89 -1.58 6.88
N ALA A 20 2.05 -1.62 5.56
CA ALA A 20 3.14 -0.92 4.87
C ALA A 20 2.54 -0.03 3.79
N GLY A 21 3.11 1.16 3.63
CA GLY A 21 2.69 2.12 2.62
C GLY A 21 3.85 2.62 1.77
N ASP A 22 3.58 2.93 0.52
CA ASP A 22 4.53 3.55 -0.38
C ASP A 22 3.80 4.18 -1.57
N ILE A 23 4.53 4.96 -2.35
CA ILE A 23 4.02 5.68 -3.51
C ILE A 23 4.86 5.31 -4.72
N THR A 24 4.20 5.06 -5.84
CA THR A 24 4.85 4.91 -7.14
C THR A 24 4.26 5.89 -8.15
N TYR A 25 4.93 6.06 -9.28
CA TYR A 25 4.45 6.90 -10.37
C TYR A 25 4.21 6.04 -11.61
N LEU A 26 3.16 6.40 -12.34
CA LEU A 26 2.70 5.69 -13.53
C LEU A 26 2.66 6.67 -14.70
N ARG A 27 3.18 6.25 -15.85
CA ARG A 27 3.26 7.13 -17.01
C ARG A 27 2.04 7.00 -17.90
N THR A 28 1.49 8.15 -18.31
CA THR A 28 0.45 8.22 -19.34
C THR A 28 0.84 9.27 -20.38
N ASP A 29 0.15 9.28 -21.50
CA ASP A 29 0.36 10.31 -22.52
C ASP A 29 -0.01 11.73 -22.03
N GLU A 30 -0.86 11.81 -21.01
CA GLU A 30 -1.21 13.08 -20.37
C GLU A 30 -0.21 13.51 -19.29
N GLY A 31 0.73 12.65 -18.91
CA GLY A 31 1.73 12.89 -17.88
C GLY A 31 1.68 11.85 -16.77
N TRP A 32 2.35 12.17 -15.66
CA TRP A 32 2.44 11.27 -14.52
C TRP A 32 1.12 11.16 -13.74
N LEU A 33 0.86 9.97 -13.25
CA LEU A 33 -0.17 9.68 -12.25
C LEU A 33 0.51 8.99 -11.08
N TYR A 34 0.31 9.48 -9.86
CA TYR A 34 0.92 8.91 -8.66
C TYR A 34 -0.08 8.00 -7.97
N LEU A 35 0.41 6.86 -7.51
CA LEU A 35 -0.37 5.85 -6.79
C LEU A 35 0.24 5.62 -5.42
N ALA A 36 -0.54 5.87 -4.37
CA ALA A 36 -0.20 5.49 -3.01
C ALA A 36 -1.00 4.25 -2.62
N VAL A 37 -0.36 3.32 -1.93
CA VAL A 37 -1.03 2.10 -1.45
C VAL A 37 -0.71 1.86 0.01
N VAL A 38 -1.59 1.13 0.68
CA VAL A 38 -1.40 0.56 2.01
C VAL A 38 -1.70 -0.93 1.93
N ILE A 39 -0.77 -1.74 2.36
CA ILE A 39 -0.85 -3.21 2.30
C ILE A 39 -0.83 -3.77 3.72
N ASP A 40 -1.73 -4.70 4.01
CA ASP A 40 -1.67 -5.48 5.24
C ASP A 40 -0.60 -6.56 5.08
N LEU A 41 0.42 -6.53 5.94
CA LEU A 41 1.55 -7.44 5.84
C LEU A 41 1.21 -8.88 6.20
N TRP A 42 0.06 -9.13 6.79
CA TRP A 42 -0.40 -10.49 7.07
C TRP A 42 -0.88 -11.21 5.81
N SER A 43 -1.82 -10.61 5.10
CA SER A 43 -2.46 -11.22 3.93
C SER A 43 -1.89 -10.75 2.60
N ARG A 44 -1.11 -9.67 2.61
CA ARG A 44 -0.64 -8.95 1.42
C ARG A 44 -1.78 -8.22 0.67
N ALA A 45 -2.95 -8.11 1.26
CA ALA A 45 -4.06 -7.36 0.67
C ALA A 45 -3.75 -5.88 0.58
N VAL A 46 -4.05 -5.28 -0.56
CA VAL A 46 -4.06 -3.82 -0.70
C VAL A 46 -5.36 -3.32 -0.10
N ILE A 47 -5.27 -2.73 1.08
CA ILE A 47 -6.43 -2.31 1.87
C ILE A 47 -6.75 -0.82 1.72
N GLY A 48 -5.82 -0.04 1.20
CA GLY A 48 -6.03 1.37 0.91
C GLY A 48 -5.20 1.80 -0.27
N TRP A 49 -5.74 2.69 -1.09
CA TRP A 49 -5.03 3.24 -2.23
C TRP A 49 -5.66 4.56 -2.64
N SER A 50 -4.86 5.41 -3.26
CA SER A 50 -5.32 6.67 -3.84
C SER A 50 -4.43 7.03 -5.02
N MET A 51 -4.94 7.84 -5.92
CA MET A 51 -4.20 8.32 -7.08
C MET A 51 -4.38 9.83 -7.23
N SER A 52 -3.31 10.51 -7.66
CA SER A 52 -3.32 11.96 -7.85
C SER A 52 -2.31 12.36 -8.93
N LEU A 53 -2.51 13.56 -9.46
CA LEU A 53 -1.56 14.19 -10.40
C LEU A 53 -0.29 14.64 -9.70
N ARG A 54 -0.30 14.76 -8.37
CA ARG A 54 0.82 15.28 -7.58
C ARG A 54 1.15 14.35 -6.43
N MET A 55 2.44 14.24 -6.15
CA MET A 55 2.95 13.47 -5.01
C MET A 55 2.92 14.36 -3.76
N THR A 56 1.77 14.42 -3.11
CA THR A 56 1.54 15.27 -1.94
C THR A 56 1.27 14.44 -0.68
N ALA A 57 1.31 15.10 0.48
CA ALA A 57 0.88 14.50 1.74
C ALA A 57 -0.57 14.01 1.67
N GLN A 58 -1.43 14.73 0.97
CA GLN A 58 -2.85 14.36 0.81
C GLN A 58 -2.99 13.01 0.11
N LEU A 59 -2.16 12.71 -0.88
CA LEU A 59 -2.14 11.41 -1.57
C LEU A 59 -1.91 10.27 -0.58
N ALA A 60 -0.90 10.41 0.28
CA ALA A 60 -0.58 9.42 1.30
C ALA A 60 -1.70 9.31 2.35
N CYS A 61 -2.24 10.44 2.79
CA CYS A 61 -3.34 10.47 3.75
C CYS A 61 -4.61 9.80 3.21
N ASP A 62 -4.95 10.03 1.97
CA ASP A 62 -6.15 9.44 1.36
C ASP A 62 -6.06 7.92 1.29
N ALA A 63 -4.89 7.38 0.95
CA ALA A 63 -4.68 5.94 0.96
C ALA A 63 -4.84 5.35 2.37
N LEU A 64 -4.26 6.01 3.37
CA LEU A 64 -4.37 5.56 4.76
C LEU A 64 -5.81 5.67 5.29
N GLN A 65 -6.53 6.72 4.94
CA GLN A 65 -7.93 6.88 5.33
C GLN A 65 -8.81 5.77 4.74
N MET A 66 -8.60 5.38 3.49
CA MET A 66 -9.31 4.25 2.89
C MET A 66 -9.02 2.96 3.66
N ALA A 67 -7.76 2.71 4.02
CA ALA A 67 -7.38 1.53 4.79
C ALA A 67 -8.07 1.51 6.15
N LEU A 68 -8.06 2.64 6.85
CA LEU A 68 -8.73 2.77 8.15
C LEU A 68 -10.23 2.51 8.04
N TRP A 69 -10.85 3.07 7.02
CA TRP A 69 -12.28 2.90 6.82
C TRP A 69 -12.63 1.45 6.49
N ARG A 70 -11.91 0.82 5.61
CA ARG A 70 -12.14 -0.58 5.21
C ARG A 70 -11.90 -1.57 6.34
N ARG A 71 -10.95 -1.28 7.20
CA ARG A 71 -10.60 -2.13 8.35
C ARG A 71 -11.28 -1.70 9.65
N ARG A 72 -12.25 -0.80 9.58
CA ARG A 72 -13.06 -0.33 10.72
C ARG A 72 -12.22 0.32 11.81
N ARG A 73 -11.25 1.13 11.41
CA ARG A 73 -10.39 1.95 12.28
C ARG A 73 -9.73 1.16 13.40
N PRO A 74 -8.92 0.14 13.09
CA PRO A 74 -8.18 -0.59 14.12
C PRO A 74 -7.16 0.32 14.77
N GLU A 75 -6.88 0.09 16.04
CA GLU A 75 -5.90 0.86 16.82
C GLU A 75 -4.59 0.09 16.96
N SER A 76 -3.52 0.82 17.27
CA SER A 76 -2.19 0.27 17.57
C SER A 76 -1.54 -0.50 16.42
N VAL A 77 -2.03 -0.32 15.20
CA VAL A 77 -1.40 -0.89 14.01
C VAL A 77 -0.06 -0.19 13.76
N ILE A 78 0.96 -0.97 13.46
CA ILE A 78 2.24 -0.41 13.00
C ILE A 78 2.09 -0.08 11.52
N VAL A 79 2.23 1.19 11.15
CA VAL A 79 2.18 1.63 9.76
C VAL A 79 3.59 2.02 9.32
N HIS A 80 4.20 1.18 8.50
CA HIS A 80 5.58 1.34 8.06
C HIS A 80 5.66 2.00 6.69
N THR A 81 6.53 3.01 6.57
CA THR A 81 6.76 3.75 5.33
C THR A 81 8.24 4.07 5.18
N ASP A 82 8.63 4.62 4.03
CA ASP A 82 9.93 5.24 3.88
C ASP A 82 9.95 6.64 4.54
N ARG A 83 11.07 7.36 4.40
CA ARG A 83 11.24 8.72 4.94
C ARG A 83 10.88 9.81 3.95
N GLY A 84 10.05 9.51 2.95
CA GLY A 84 9.59 10.51 1.99
C GLY A 84 8.88 11.67 2.67
N GLY A 85 8.96 12.85 2.04
CA GLY A 85 8.36 14.07 2.60
C GLY A 85 6.87 13.95 2.86
N GLN A 86 6.16 13.14 2.07
CA GLN A 86 4.72 12.91 2.22
C GLN A 86 4.40 12.25 3.58
N TYR A 87 5.25 11.31 4.00
CA TYR A 87 5.06 10.56 5.25
C TYR A 87 5.61 11.30 6.46
N CYS A 88 6.60 12.18 6.26
CA CYS A 88 7.13 13.04 7.33
C CYS A 88 6.27 14.29 7.55
N SER A 89 5.26 14.53 6.73
CA SER A 89 4.41 15.72 6.80
C SER A 89 3.61 15.78 8.10
N GLY A 90 3.26 16.99 8.51
CA GLY A 90 2.41 17.21 9.67
C GLY A 90 1.04 16.58 9.51
N ASP A 91 0.46 16.63 8.32
CA ASP A 91 -0.86 16.08 8.04
C ASP A 91 -0.88 14.56 8.22
N TYR A 92 0.12 13.87 7.67
CA TYR A 92 0.22 12.41 7.80
C TYR A 92 0.45 12.00 9.25
N GLN A 93 1.37 12.69 9.95
CA GLN A 93 1.65 12.41 11.35
C GLN A 93 0.44 12.68 12.25
N ALA A 94 -0.33 13.74 11.97
CA ALA A 94 -1.58 14.02 12.69
C ALA A 94 -2.63 12.94 12.48
N LEU A 95 -2.70 12.39 11.27
CA LEU A 95 -3.62 11.29 10.95
C LEU A 95 -3.28 10.03 11.73
N LEU A 96 -1.99 9.67 11.81
CA LEU A 96 -1.54 8.55 12.64
C LEU A 96 -1.94 8.74 14.10
N LYS A 97 -1.68 9.91 14.66
CA LYS A 97 -2.01 10.24 16.05
C LYS A 97 -3.52 10.17 16.33
N ARG A 98 -4.31 10.76 15.44
CA ARG A 98 -5.77 10.81 15.59
C ARG A 98 -6.39 9.42 15.69
N HIS A 99 -5.84 8.45 14.97
CA HIS A 99 -6.34 7.09 14.93
C HIS A 99 -5.55 6.13 15.81
N ASN A 100 -4.67 6.64 16.64
CA ASN A 100 -3.86 5.85 17.56
C ASN A 100 -3.05 4.76 16.86
N LEU A 101 -2.45 5.11 15.73
CA LEU A 101 -1.58 4.25 14.94
C LEU A 101 -0.12 4.48 15.32
N ARG A 102 0.69 3.45 15.16
CA ARG A 102 2.11 3.49 15.49
C ARG A 102 2.91 3.63 14.20
N GLY A 103 3.42 4.81 13.93
CA GLY A 103 4.24 5.06 12.75
C GLY A 103 5.61 4.41 12.87
N SER A 104 6.09 3.86 11.75
CA SER A 104 7.42 3.24 11.63
C SER A 104 8.03 3.68 10.31
N MET A 105 9.33 3.99 10.30
CA MET A 105 10.02 4.42 9.08
C MET A 105 11.32 3.64 8.90
N SER A 106 11.60 3.25 7.65
CA SER A 106 12.86 2.62 7.29
C SER A 106 14.00 3.63 7.42
N ALA A 107 15.20 3.14 7.70
CA ALA A 107 16.40 3.97 7.70
C ALA A 107 16.71 4.45 6.28
N LYS A 108 17.33 5.62 6.18
CA LYS A 108 17.72 6.19 4.89
C LYS A 108 18.62 5.21 4.11
N GLY A 109 18.23 4.89 2.89
CA GLY A 109 18.96 3.96 2.03
C GLY A 109 18.65 2.48 2.26
N TYR A 110 17.79 2.13 3.20
CA TYR A 110 17.37 0.73 3.44
C TYR A 110 16.06 0.45 2.70
N CYS A 111 16.17 0.08 1.43
CA CYS A 111 15.00 -0.25 0.59
C CYS A 111 14.37 -1.60 0.91
N TYR A 112 15.02 -2.49 1.65
CA TYR A 112 14.49 -3.80 2.01
C TYR A 112 13.25 -3.72 2.90
N ASP A 113 13.12 -2.65 3.66
CA ASP A 113 12.04 -2.50 4.63
C ASP A 113 10.66 -2.35 3.99
N ASN A 114 10.60 -2.13 2.67
CA ASN A 114 9.35 -1.97 1.94
C ASN A 114 9.21 -2.98 0.80
N ALA A 115 9.90 -4.11 0.89
CA ALA A 115 9.93 -5.12 -0.17
C ALA A 115 8.55 -5.62 -0.57
N CYS A 116 7.61 -5.72 0.38
CA CYS A 116 6.25 -6.19 0.09
C CYS A 116 5.48 -5.23 -0.81
N VAL A 117 5.63 -3.93 -0.58
CA VAL A 117 4.98 -2.91 -1.39
C VAL A 117 5.65 -2.82 -2.76
N GLU A 118 6.97 -2.89 -2.82
CA GLU A 118 7.72 -2.91 -4.07
C GLU A 118 7.35 -4.12 -4.91
N SER A 119 7.16 -5.27 -4.30
CA SER A 119 6.71 -6.48 -4.98
C SER A 119 5.31 -6.28 -5.58
N PHE A 120 4.41 -5.62 -4.87
CA PHE A 120 3.10 -5.26 -5.41
C PHE A 120 3.24 -4.34 -6.63
N PHE A 121 4.04 -3.28 -6.54
CA PHE A 121 4.24 -2.36 -7.65
C PHE A 121 4.86 -3.07 -8.87
N HIS A 122 5.81 -3.96 -8.63
CA HIS A 122 6.41 -4.76 -9.69
C HIS A 122 5.35 -5.62 -10.40
N SER A 123 4.53 -6.31 -9.66
CA SER A 123 3.45 -7.15 -10.20
C SER A 123 2.45 -6.33 -11.02
N LEU A 124 2.02 -5.20 -10.51
CA LEU A 124 1.13 -4.28 -11.23
C LEU A 124 1.74 -3.88 -12.58
N LYS A 125 3.00 -3.43 -12.55
CA LYS A 125 3.66 -2.93 -13.75
C LYS A 125 3.92 -4.04 -14.77
N VAL A 126 4.37 -5.20 -14.34
CA VAL A 126 4.66 -6.32 -15.24
C VAL A 126 3.37 -6.92 -15.80
N GLU A 127 2.35 -7.09 -14.99
CA GLU A 127 1.14 -7.83 -15.38
C GLU A 127 0.15 -6.97 -16.16
N TYR A 128 0.04 -5.66 -15.84
CA TYR A 128 -1.00 -4.81 -16.42
C TYR A 128 -0.51 -3.60 -17.20
N ILE A 129 0.74 -3.15 -17.00
CA ILE A 129 1.20 -1.87 -17.53
C ILE A 129 2.26 -2.01 -18.61
N HIS A 130 3.30 -2.83 -18.39
CA HIS A 130 4.40 -2.93 -19.35
C HIS A 130 3.92 -3.44 -20.71
N GLY A 131 4.40 -2.80 -21.76
CA GLY A 131 4.02 -3.13 -23.14
C GLY A 131 2.72 -2.51 -23.61
N GLU A 132 1.99 -1.84 -22.70
CA GLU A 132 0.74 -1.15 -23.03
C GLU A 132 0.97 0.35 -23.07
N ARG A 133 0.18 1.03 -23.92
CA ARG A 133 0.14 2.49 -23.97
C ARG A 133 -1.10 3.01 -23.30
N PHE A 134 -0.92 3.96 -22.40
CA PHE A 134 -2.04 4.60 -21.67
C PHE A 134 -2.21 6.03 -22.19
N SER A 135 -3.25 6.25 -22.97
CA SER A 135 -3.50 7.55 -23.58
C SER A 135 -3.96 8.60 -22.57
N SER A 136 -4.57 8.19 -21.47
CA SER A 136 -5.10 9.11 -20.46
C SER A 136 -4.87 8.59 -19.05
N ARG A 137 -4.91 9.53 -18.09
CA ARG A 137 -4.90 9.19 -16.67
C ARG A 137 -6.15 8.43 -16.25
N GLU A 138 -7.28 8.72 -16.88
CA GLU A 138 -8.54 8.04 -16.61
C GLU A 138 -8.44 6.54 -16.92
N ILE A 139 -7.86 6.21 -18.08
CA ILE A 139 -7.63 4.80 -18.46
C ILE A 139 -6.68 4.14 -17.47
N MET A 140 -5.62 4.83 -17.06
CA MET A 140 -4.69 4.29 -16.07
C MET A 140 -5.39 4.06 -14.73
N ARG A 141 -6.24 5.00 -14.28
CA ARG A 141 -7.01 4.84 -13.03
C ARG A 141 -7.89 3.60 -13.07
N ALA A 142 -8.60 3.39 -14.18
CA ALA A 142 -9.46 2.21 -14.36
C ALA A 142 -8.65 0.93 -14.35
N THR A 143 -7.50 0.93 -14.99
CA THR A 143 -6.58 -0.24 -15.03
C THR A 143 -6.08 -0.60 -13.64
N VAL A 144 -5.62 0.38 -12.87
CA VAL A 144 -5.14 0.17 -11.50
C VAL A 144 -6.27 -0.30 -10.59
N PHE A 145 -7.44 0.31 -10.69
CA PHE A 145 -8.63 -0.12 -9.93
C PHE A 145 -8.94 -1.59 -10.21
N ASN A 146 -9.02 -1.97 -11.47
CA ASN A 146 -9.32 -3.35 -11.86
C ASN A 146 -8.25 -4.32 -11.34
N TYR A 147 -6.99 -3.94 -11.44
CA TYR A 147 -5.91 -4.79 -10.93
C TYR A 147 -6.03 -5.02 -9.43
N ILE A 148 -6.20 -3.96 -8.65
CA ILE A 148 -6.27 -4.06 -7.19
C ILE A 148 -7.52 -4.80 -6.74
N GLU A 149 -8.69 -4.35 -7.19
CA GLU A 149 -9.97 -4.79 -6.63
C GLU A 149 -10.48 -6.10 -7.25
N CYS A 150 -10.19 -6.33 -8.53
CA CYS A 150 -10.74 -7.49 -9.25
C CYS A 150 -9.72 -8.61 -9.47
N ASP A 151 -8.42 -8.32 -9.44
CA ASP A 151 -7.39 -9.33 -9.71
C ASP A 151 -6.51 -9.58 -8.47
N TYR A 152 -5.70 -8.60 -8.07
CA TYR A 152 -4.69 -8.78 -7.03
C TYR A 152 -5.29 -9.29 -5.72
N ASN A 153 -6.26 -8.58 -5.16
CA ASN A 153 -6.84 -8.96 -3.87
C ASN A 153 -7.68 -10.24 -3.95
N ARG A 154 -8.41 -10.45 -5.03
CA ARG A 154 -9.38 -11.54 -5.12
C ARG A 154 -8.82 -12.83 -5.69
N TRP A 155 -7.92 -12.73 -6.66
CA TRP A 155 -7.52 -13.89 -7.45
C TRP A 155 -6.03 -14.17 -7.46
N ARG A 156 -5.17 -13.15 -7.37
CA ARG A 156 -3.75 -13.33 -7.53
C ARG A 156 -3.15 -14.15 -6.39
N ARG A 157 -2.56 -15.28 -6.73
CA ARG A 157 -1.97 -16.19 -5.75
C ARG A 157 -0.62 -15.68 -5.26
N HIS A 158 -0.34 -15.92 -3.98
CA HIS A 158 0.91 -15.55 -3.32
C HIS A 158 1.50 -16.73 -2.58
N SER A 159 2.81 -16.93 -2.73
CA SER A 159 3.52 -17.97 -1.98
C SER A 159 3.46 -17.68 -0.47
N ALA A 160 3.55 -16.41 -0.07
CA ALA A 160 3.43 -15.99 1.32
C ALA A 160 2.05 -16.32 1.94
N CYS A 161 1.04 -16.53 1.11
CA CYS A 161 -0.33 -16.88 1.53
C CYS A 161 -0.66 -18.36 1.25
N GLY A 162 0.35 -19.21 1.16
CA GLY A 162 0.14 -20.63 0.88
C GLY A 162 -0.47 -20.91 -0.48
N GLY A 163 -0.25 -20.06 -1.47
CA GLY A 163 -0.82 -20.18 -2.81
C GLY A 163 -2.24 -19.62 -2.94
N LEU A 164 -2.77 -18.97 -1.92
CA LEU A 164 -4.08 -18.31 -1.95
C LEU A 164 -3.92 -16.85 -2.35
N SER A 165 -4.99 -16.22 -2.83
CA SER A 165 -5.06 -14.78 -2.98
C SER A 165 -5.17 -14.12 -1.60
N PRO A 166 -4.87 -12.80 -1.48
CA PRO A 166 -5.04 -12.11 -0.22
C PRO A 166 -6.44 -12.26 0.39
N GLU A 167 -7.49 -12.09 -0.41
CA GLU A 167 -8.88 -12.22 0.07
C GLU A 167 -9.18 -13.65 0.51
N GLN A 168 -8.77 -14.65 -0.26
CA GLN A 168 -8.96 -16.05 0.09
C GLN A 168 -8.20 -16.40 1.38
N PHE A 169 -6.99 -15.89 1.52
CA PHE A 169 -6.18 -16.11 2.71
C PHE A 169 -6.88 -15.53 3.96
N GLU A 170 -7.39 -14.31 3.88
CA GLU A 170 -8.10 -13.69 4.99
C GLU A 170 -9.37 -14.46 5.35
N ASN A 171 -10.17 -14.81 4.35
CA ASN A 171 -11.41 -15.55 4.59
C ASN A 171 -11.15 -16.94 5.18
N HIS A 172 -10.11 -17.62 4.72
CA HIS A 172 -9.75 -18.95 5.21
C HIS A 172 -9.26 -18.93 6.66
N ASN A 173 -8.50 -17.90 7.04
CA ASN A 173 -7.85 -17.83 8.35
C ASN A 173 -8.67 -17.07 9.40
N LEU A 174 -9.72 -16.36 9.02
CA LEU A 174 -10.64 -15.68 9.94
C LEU A 174 -11.90 -16.50 10.23
N ALA A 175 -12.13 -17.55 9.47
CA ALA A 175 -13.30 -18.41 9.63
C ALA A 175 -13.19 -19.33 10.86
#